data_64634d02565be724a3b317ffd41f4fc9
#
_entry.id   64634d02565be724a3b317ffd41f4fc9
#
_cell.length_a   1.000
_cell.length_b   1.000
_cell.length_c   1.000
_cell.angle_alpha   90.00
_cell.angle_beta   90.00
_cell.angle_gamma   90.00
#
_symmetry.space_group_name_H-M   'P 1'
#
loop_
_entity.id
_entity.type
_entity.pdbx_description
1 polymer ?
#
loop_
_entity_poly.entity_id
_entity_poly.type
_entity_poly.pdbx_seq_one_letter_code
_entity_poly.pdbx_strand_id
1 'polypeptide(L)'
;MDYESIKKHAKAVSEQVLTVRRTIHSRPELSFEEHETADYIAAQLTEAGILFRRIAGTGILARIEGHGDLQRCVVLRADTDALPIWEETGLECASRHDGVMHACGHDMHTACLLGALLVLNRHKSEIAGTVFGLFQ
;
A
#
# COMPACT_ATOMS: atom_id res chain seq x y z
N MET A 1 2.72 -20.58 -9.45
CA MET A 1 3.51 -19.59 -8.63
C MET A 1 4.35 -20.38 -7.64
N ASP A 2 5.67 -20.37 -7.80
CA ASP A 2 6.57 -21.08 -6.88
C ASP A 2 7.13 -20.11 -5.81
N TYR A 3 7.49 -20.68 -4.65
CA TYR A 3 7.94 -19.91 -3.49
C TYR A 3 9.23 -19.11 -3.76
N GLU A 4 10.20 -19.68 -4.47
CA GLU A 4 11.48 -19.03 -4.72
C GLU A 4 11.33 -17.83 -5.67
N SER A 5 10.45 -17.92 -6.66
CA SER A 5 10.11 -16.80 -7.54
C SER A 5 9.45 -15.65 -6.78
N ILE A 6 8.49 -15.96 -5.90
CA ILE A 6 7.84 -14.95 -5.04
C ILE A 6 8.88 -14.26 -4.16
N LYS A 7 9.72 -15.04 -3.48
CA LYS A 7 10.76 -14.53 -2.58
C LYS A 7 11.75 -13.63 -3.31
N LYS A 8 12.17 -14.02 -4.52
CA LYS A 8 13.04 -13.21 -5.38
C LYS A 8 12.39 -11.86 -5.72
N HIS A 9 11.12 -11.87 -6.14
CA HIS A 9 10.40 -10.64 -6.47
C HIS A 9 10.11 -9.78 -5.24
N ALA A 10 9.78 -10.37 -4.10
CA ALA A 10 9.63 -9.64 -2.84
C ALA A 10 10.94 -8.93 -2.44
N LYS A 11 12.08 -9.62 -2.57
CA LYS A 11 13.38 -9.01 -2.33
C LYS A 11 13.68 -7.87 -3.31
N ALA A 12 13.28 -8.01 -4.58
CA ALA A 12 13.52 -6.99 -5.60
C ALA A 12 12.72 -5.69 -5.36
N VAL A 13 11.57 -5.74 -4.66
CA VAL A 13 10.76 -4.56 -4.34
C VAL A 13 11.02 -4.01 -2.92
N SER A 14 11.89 -4.63 -2.12
CA SER A 14 12.08 -4.28 -0.70
C SER A 14 12.50 -2.83 -0.49
N GLU A 15 13.43 -2.31 -1.30
CA GLU A 15 13.87 -0.91 -1.20
C GLU A 15 12.75 0.08 -1.58
N GLN A 16 11.92 -0.26 -2.57
CA GLN A 16 10.75 0.53 -2.92
C GLN A 16 9.75 0.54 -1.77
N VAL A 17 9.48 -0.60 -1.13
CA VAL A 17 8.58 -0.71 0.02
C VAL A 17 9.09 0.13 1.20
N LEU A 18 10.39 0.10 1.48
CA LEU A 18 11.00 0.95 2.52
C LEU A 18 10.86 2.44 2.18
N THR A 19 11.04 2.82 0.93
CA THR A 19 10.88 4.21 0.47
C THR A 19 9.42 4.66 0.61
N VAL A 20 8.47 3.83 0.22
CA VAL A 20 7.02 4.08 0.40
C VAL A 20 6.71 4.30 1.87
N ARG A 21 7.12 3.40 2.74
CA ARG A 21 6.91 3.51 4.19
C ARG A 21 7.46 4.83 4.74
N ARG A 22 8.70 5.19 4.43
CA ARG A 22 9.35 6.42 4.90
C ARG A 22 8.65 7.67 4.38
N THR A 23 8.21 7.65 3.13
CA THR A 23 7.48 8.77 2.51
C THR A 23 6.15 9.01 3.23
N ILE A 24 5.35 7.96 3.44
CA ILE A 24 4.07 8.04 4.14
C ILE A 24 4.31 8.45 5.59
N HIS A 25 5.29 7.87 6.28
CA HIS A 25 5.62 8.19 7.67
C HIS A 25 5.94 9.68 7.88
N SER A 26 6.66 10.28 6.93
CA SER A 26 7.04 11.69 7.00
C SER A 26 5.91 12.68 6.66
N ARG A 27 4.78 12.21 6.14
CA ARG A 27 3.62 13.02 5.74
C ARG A 27 2.32 12.39 6.27
N PRO A 28 2.21 12.24 7.59
CA PRO A 28 1.05 11.59 8.18
C PRO A 28 -0.19 12.47 8.07
N GLU A 29 -1.33 11.86 7.79
CA GLU A 29 -2.64 12.50 7.72
C GLU A 29 -3.62 11.78 8.63
N LEU A 30 -4.54 12.52 9.22
CA LEU A 30 -5.56 11.96 10.11
C LEU A 30 -6.64 11.22 9.32
N SER A 31 -7.41 10.39 10.03
CA SER A 31 -8.52 9.61 9.49
C SER A 31 -9.50 10.51 8.72
N PHE A 32 -9.87 10.09 7.52
CA PHE A 32 -10.70 10.80 6.53
C PHE A 32 -10.05 12.04 5.88
N GLU A 33 -8.79 12.35 6.19
CA GLU A 33 -8.04 13.46 5.61
C GLU A 33 -6.81 12.99 4.80
N GLU A 34 -6.70 11.67 4.52
CA GLU A 34 -5.54 11.00 3.90
C GLU A 34 -5.44 11.27 2.38
N HIS A 35 -5.54 12.54 1.97
CA HIS A 35 -5.59 12.94 0.56
C HIS A 35 -4.22 12.77 -0.13
N GLU A 36 -3.15 13.25 0.48
CA GLU A 36 -1.79 13.12 -0.08
C GLU A 36 -1.33 11.66 -0.07
N THR A 37 -1.66 10.92 0.99
CA THR A 37 -1.40 9.47 1.10
C THR A 37 -2.11 8.71 -0.03
N ALA A 38 -3.39 9.01 -0.27
CA ALA A 38 -4.16 8.40 -1.35
C ALA A 38 -3.59 8.76 -2.74
N ASP A 39 -3.19 10.03 -2.96
CA ASP A 39 -2.55 10.45 -4.20
C ASP A 39 -1.23 9.74 -4.44
N TYR A 40 -0.43 9.59 -3.40
CA TYR A 40 0.85 8.88 -3.46
C TYR A 40 0.66 7.39 -3.80
N ILE A 41 -0.29 6.71 -3.13
CA ILE A 41 -0.64 5.30 -3.44
C ILE A 41 -1.12 5.17 -4.89
N ALA A 42 -2.01 6.07 -5.34
CA ALA A 42 -2.52 6.08 -6.70
C ALA A 42 -1.40 6.21 -7.75
N ALA A 43 -0.41 7.07 -7.49
CA ALA A 43 0.75 7.24 -8.35
C ALA A 43 1.58 5.94 -8.44
N GLN A 44 1.84 5.28 -7.31
CA GLN A 44 2.57 4.00 -7.27
C GLN A 44 1.83 2.88 -8.03
N LEU A 45 0.51 2.79 -7.88
CA LEU A 45 -0.31 1.81 -8.60
C LEU A 45 -0.32 2.08 -10.11
N THR A 46 -0.39 3.36 -10.51
CA THR A 46 -0.32 3.79 -11.92
C THR A 46 1.00 3.40 -12.55
N GLU A 47 2.13 3.69 -11.89
CA GLU A 47 3.46 3.31 -12.35
C GLU A 47 3.62 1.80 -12.51
N ALA A 48 3.01 1.02 -11.62
CA ALA A 48 3.01 -0.44 -11.68
C ALA A 48 2.02 -1.03 -12.70
N GLY A 49 1.20 -0.21 -13.35
CA GLY A 49 0.15 -0.68 -14.28
C GLY A 49 -0.95 -1.49 -13.58
N ILE A 50 -1.21 -1.23 -12.30
CA ILE A 50 -2.27 -1.87 -11.51
C ILE A 50 -3.53 -1.01 -11.60
N LEU A 51 -4.63 -1.60 -12.01
CA LEU A 51 -5.93 -0.92 -12.06
C LEU A 51 -6.42 -0.59 -10.65
N PHE A 52 -6.99 0.58 -10.48
CA PHE A 52 -7.60 0.98 -9.22
C PHE A 52 -8.73 1.99 -9.41
N ARG A 53 -9.52 2.17 -8.37
CA ARG A 53 -10.50 3.26 -8.27
C ARG A 53 -10.46 3.87 -6.88
N ARG A 54 -10.81 5.14 -6.78
CA ARG A 54 -11.04 5.81 -5.50
C ARG A 54 -12.41 5.43 -4.96
N ILE A 55 -12.49 5.24 -3.65
CA ILE A 55 -13.71 4.87 -2.93
C ILE A 55 -13.78 5.63 -1.61
N ALA A 56 -14.98 5.90 -1.13
CA ALA A 56 -15.23 6.47 0.21
C ALA A 56 -14.35 7.70 0.55
N GLY A 57 -14.12 8.59 -0.42
CA GLY A 57 -13.30 9.79 -0.23
C GLY A 57 -11.81 9.52 -0.47
N THR A 58 -11.08 9.16 0.57
CA THR A 58 -9.61 8.95 0.53
C THR A 58 -9.21 7.50 0.25
N GLY A 59 -10.13 6.54 0.32
CA GLY A 59 -9.84 5.13 0.09
C GLY A 59 -9.49 4.79 -1.36
N ILE A 60 -8.71 3.72 -1.55
CA ILE A 60 -8.34 3.18 -2.86
C ILE A 60 -8.61 1.69 -2.89
N LEU A 61 -9.29 1.24 -3.95
CA LEU A 61 -9.49 -0.17 -4.25
C LEU A 61 -8.70 -0.53 -5.51
N ALA A 62 -7.55 -1.18 -5.33
CA ALA A 62 -6.74 -1.75 -6.40
C ALA A 62 -7.26 -3.11 -6.81
N ARG A 63 -7.04 -3.50 -8.08
CA ARG A 63 -7.53 -4.76 -8.66
C ARG A 63 -6.47 -5.41 -9.53
N ILE A 64 -6.18 -6.67 -9.27
CA ILE A 64 -5.35 -7.54 -10.11
C ILE A 64 -6.21 -8.70 -10.57
N GLU A 65 -6.47 -8.77 -11.88
CA GLU A 65 -7.18 -9.87 -12.50
C GLU A 65 -6.21 -10.95 -12.97
N GLY A 66 -6.40 -12.14 -12.47
CA GLY A 66 -5.70 -13.33 -12.92
C GLY A 66 -6.47 -14.03 -14.06
N HIS A 67 -6.67 -15.34 -13.92
CA HIS A 67 -7.39 -16.17 -14.90
C HIS A 67 -8.50 -16.99 -14.25
N GLY A 68 -9.28 -17.71 -15.07
CA GLY A 68 -10.35 -18.60 -14.60
C GLY A 68 -11.58 -17.85 -14.10
N ASP A 69 -12.14 -18.29 -12.98
CA ASP A 69 -13.34 -17.68 -12.39
C ASP A 69 -12.96 -16.39 -11.63
N LEU A 70 -13.15 -15.25 -12.29
CA LEU A 70 -12.84 -13.94 -11.72
C LEU A 70 -13.79 -13.50 -10.59
N GLN A 71 -14.87 -14.24 -10.31
CA GLN A 71 -15.74 -14.00 -9.15
C GLN A 71 -15.12 -14.55 -7.86
N ARG A 72 -14.20 -15.50 -7.96
CA ARG A 72 -13.36 -15.90 -6.83
C ARG A 72 -12.38 -14.79 -6.53
N CYS A 73 -12.51 -14.20 -5.36
CA CYS A 73 -11.65 -13.07 -5.00
C CYS A 73 -11.09 -13.18 -3.58
N VAL A 74 -9.95 -12.51 -3.39
CA VAL A 74 -9.33 -12.25 -2.10
C VAL A 74 -9.16 -10.75 -1.97
N VAL A 75 -9.43 -10.22 -0.78
CA VAL A 75 -9.16 -8.82 -0.44
C VAL A 75 -8.04 -8.76 0.59
N LEU A 76 -7.00 -8.02 0.28
CA LEU A 76 -5.95 -7.63 1.22
C LEU A 76 -6.24 -6.18 1.64
N ARG A 77 -6.18 -5.88 2.93
CA ARG A 77 -6.52 -4.55 3.47
C ARG A 77 -5.36 -3.94 4.24
N ALA A 78 -5.21 -2.64 4.11
CA ALA A 78 -4.32 -1.82 4.94
C ALA A 78 -5.03 -0.53 5.37
N ASP A 79 -4.84 -0.17 6.63
CA ASP A 79 -5.19 1.15 7.14
C ASP A 79 -4.16 2.18 6.64
N THR A 80 -4.58 3.45 6.46
CA THR A 80 -3.73 4.50 5.89
C THR A 80 -3.58 5.73 6.78
N ASP A 81 -4.41 5.85 7.81
CA ASP A 81 -4.47 6.99 8.69
C ASP A 81 -3.37 7.02 9.76
N ALA A 82 -3.04 8.22 10.20
CA ALA A 82 -2.15 8.52 11.32
C ALA A 82 -2.96 8.94 12.57
N LEU A 83 -2.25 9.21 13.65
CA LEU A 83 -2.83 9.57 14.95
C LEU A 83 -2.44 10.99 15.36
N PRO A 84 -3.27 11.70 16.15
CA PRO A 84 -2.97 13.03 16.68
C PRO A 84 -1.98 12.96 17.84
N ILE A 85 -0.75 12.56 17.55
CA ILE A 85 0.33 12.32 18.51
C ILE A 85 1.58 13.04 18.03
N TRP A 86 2.31 13.71 18.93
CA TRP A 86 3.62 14.27 18.64
C TRP A 86 4.66 13.18 18.47
N GLU A 87 5.44 13.26 17.42
CA GLU A 87 6.53 12.32 17.20
C GLU A 87 7.81 12.78 17.90
N GLU A 88 8.40 11.87 18.70
CA GLU A 88 9.63 12.10 19.45
C GLU A 88 10.73 11.08 19.08
N THR A 89 10.60 10.43 17.92
CA THR A 89 11.51 9.32 17.53
C THR A 89 12.89 9.80 17.10
N GLY A 90 13.03 11.01 16.58
CA GLY A 90 14.29 11.52 16.01
C GLY A 90 14.72 10.83 14.71
N LEU A 91 13.84 10.08 14.04
CA LEU A 91 14.12 9.43 12.77
C LEU A 91 14.29 10.44 11.63
N GLU A 92 15.13 10.12 10.64
CA GLU A 92 15.27 10.95 9.43
C GLU A 92 13.95 11.11 8.66
N CYS A 93 13.06 10.12 8.75
CA CYS A 93 11.72 10.14 8.15
C CYS A 93 10.63 10.52 9.15
N ALA A 94 10.97 11.15 10.28
CA ALA A 94 10.00 11.61 11.25
C ALA A 94 8.94 12.53 10.60
N SER A 95 7.76 12.59 11.22
CA SER A 95 6.66 13.42 10.77
C SER A 95 7.09 14.88 10.52
N ARG A 96 6.61 15.43 9.42
CA ARG A 96 6.74 16.87 9.08
C ARG A 96 5.48 17.65 9.44
N HIS A 97 4.49 16.99 10.03
CA HIS A 97 3.23 17.56 10.48
C HIS A 97 3.19 17.56 12.01
N ASP A 98 3.28 18.73 12.59
CA ASP A 98 3.26 18.90 14.05
C ASP A 98 2.00 18.29 14.67
N GLY A 99 2.18 17.45 15.67
CA GLY A 99 1.10 16.80 16.41
C GLY A 99 0.39 15.67 15.67
N VAL A 100 0.95 15.17 14.55
CA VAL A 100 0.42 14.01 13.81
C VAL A 100 1.54 13.01 13.55
N MET A 101 1.32 11.74 13.81
CA MET A 101 2.32 10.68 13.67
C MET A 101 1.70 9.34 13.28
N HIS A 102 2.39 8.57 12.45
CA HIS A 102 2.09 7.14 12.26
C HIS A 102 2.53 6.29 13.45
N ALA A 103 1.91 6.48 14.61
CA ALA A 103 2.27 5.81 15.86
C ALA A 103 1.74 4.37 15.99
N CYS A 104 0.79 3.96 15.12
CA CYS A 104 0.22 2.61 15.11
C CYS A 104 0.85 1.68 14.05
N GLY A 105 1.63 2.22 13.10
CA GLY A 105 2.26 1.42 12.05
C GLY A 105 1.42 1.25 10.78
N HIS A 106 0.39 2.07 10.55
CA HIS A 106 -0.43 2.02 9.34
C HIS A 106 0.38 2.38 8.08
N ASP A 107 1.44 3.18 8.19
CA ASP A 107 2.44 3.40 7.16
C ASP A 107 3.13 2.09 6.71
N MET A 108 3.40 1.18 7.65
CA MET A 108 3.94 -0.15 7.35
C MET A 108 2.90 -1.04 6.69
N HIS A 109 1.64 -1.03 7.18
CA HIS A 109 0.53 -1.78 6.57
C HIS A 109 0.37 -1.38 5.11
N THR A 110 0.30 -0.07 4.84
CA THR A 110 0.18 0.50 3.50
C THR A 110 1.34 0.09 2.59
N ALA A 111 2.57 0.23 3.07
CA ALA A 111 3.76 -0.14 2.30
C ALA A 111 3.82 -1.65 2.03
N CYS A 112 3.47 -2.49 3.01
CA CYS A 112 3.42 -3.95 2.84
C CYS A 112 2.33 -4.37 1.84
N LEU A 113 1.14 -3.76 1.90
CA LEU A 113 0.07 -4.05 0.94
C LEU A 113 0.49 -3.66 -0.47
N LEU A 114 1.06 -2.47 -0.66
CA LEU A 114 1.57 -2.05 -1.97
C LEU A 114 2.64 -3.02 -2.48
N GLY A 115 3.61 -3.39 -1.65
CA GLY A 115 4.63 -4.37 -2.00
C GLY A 115 4.06 -5.73 -2.40
N ALA A 116 3.05 -6.22 -1.68
CA ALA A 116 2.34 -7.45 -2.02
C ALA A 116 1.67 -7.34 -3.40
N LEU A 117 0.98 -6.22 -3.69
CA LEU A 117 0.35 -5.99 -4.98
C LEU A 117 1.37 -5.91 -6.12
N LEU A 118 2.53 -5.28 -5.90
CA LEU A 118 3.61 -5.24 -6.89
C LEU A 118 4.12 -6.64 -7.26
N VAL A 119 4.30 -7.51 -6.27
CA VAL A 119 4.72 -8.90 -6.48
C VAL A 119 3.61 -9.69 -7.19
N LEU A 120 2.37 -9.60 -6.70
CA LEU A 120 1.23 -10.32 -7.27
C LEU A 120 0.95 -9.90 -8.72
N ASN A 121 1.11 -8.62 -9.05
CA ASN A 121 0.91 -8.15 -10.42
C ASN A 121 1.91 -8.78 -11.41
N ARG A 122 3.14 -9.05 -10.97
CA ARG A 122 4.12 -9.78 -11.79
C ARG A 122 3.73 -11.23 -12.04
N HIS A 123 2.95 -11.80 -11.14
CA HIS A 123 2.47 -13.20 -11.20
C HIS A 123 0.99 -13.32 -11.62
N LYS A 124 0.38 -12.24 -12.12
CA LYS A 124 -1.07 -12.23 -12.40
C LYS A 124 -1.56 -13.37 -13.30
N SER A 125 -0.74 -13.82 -14.25
CA SER A 125 -1.07 -14.97 -15.11
C SER A 125 -1.14 -16.32 -14.38
N GLU A 126 -0.65 -16.39 -13.15
CA GLU A 126 -0.64 -17.58 -12.32
C GLU A 126 -1.71 -17.53 -11.21
N ILE A 127 -2.45 -16.41 -11.11
CA ILE A 127 -3.51 -16.21 -10.10
C ILE A 127 -4.84 -16.74 -10.68
N ALA A 128 -5.46 -17.69 -9.98
CA ALA A 128 -6.80 -18.17 -10.33
C ALA A 128 -7.87 -17.35 -9.59
N GLY A 129 -8.38 -16.30 -10.24
CA GLY A 129 -9.37 -15.37 -9.69
C GLY A 129 -8.90 -13.92 -9.68
N THR A 130 -9.42 -13.13 -8.76
CA THR A 130 -9.11 -11.69 -8.61
C THR A 130 -8.52 -11.39 -7.22
N VAL A 131 -7.49 -10.55 -7.19
CA VAL A 131 -6.98 -9.98 -5.92
C VAL A 131 -7.33 -8.50 -5.86
N PHE A 132 -7.94 -8.09 -4.76
CA PHE A 132 -8.15 -6.69 -4.44
C PHE A 132 -7.21 -6.23 -3.34
N GLY A 133 -6.69 -5.01 -3.48
CA GLY A 133 -5.99 -4.29 -2.43
C GLY A 133 -6.83 -3.11 -1.97
N LEU A 134 -7.25 -3.11 -0.70
CA LEU A 134 -8.04 -2.04 -0.11
C LEU A 134 -7.15 -1.20 0.82
N PHE A 135 -6.92 0.04 0.43
CA PHE A 135 -6.29 1.08 1.26
C PHE A 135 -7.39 1.99 1.80
N GLN A 136 -7.45 2.11 3.13
CA GLN A 136 -8.58 2.80 3.79
C GLN A 136 -8.12 3.51 5.06
#